data_a5dbd3ac53caff74931ece8739ae6400
#
_entry.id   a5dbd3ac53caff74931ece8739ae6400
#
_cell.length_a   1.000
_cell.length_b   1.000
_cell.length_c   1.000
_cell.angle_alpha   90.00
_cell.angle_beta   90.00
_cell.angle_gamma   90.00
#
_symmetry.space_group_name_H-M   'P 1'
#
loop_
_entity.id
_entity.type
_entity.pdbx_description
1 polymer ?
#
loop_
_entity_poly.entity_id
_entity_poly.type
_entity_poly.pdbx_seq_one_letter_code
_entity_poly.pdbx_strand_id
1 'polypeptide(L)'
;MKVVVGVDLGSTTTKAVLVDEQRRIVGKGITNSRSNYEVACAVAREEALTAARFTMLERELDRRAAALGKSAQESEHALHEAYRLETYFDQLVELNEEMEKVLKSLSFISDRKNLSPAIRDVVESMKAEAPGLFGGDTSARRSDFFRDLAAAGYMSAAEKVAAASKGAVNYERLTGVFDRAILDVETRLQTRDFGAILRRAARRLTAD
;
A
#
# COMPACT_ATOMS: atom_id res chain seq x y z
N MET A 1 -3.99 -8.17 -25.79
CA MET A 1 -4.66 -6.85 -25.78
C MET A 1 -3.56 -5.81 -25.84
N LYS A 2 -3.63 -4.89 -26.79
CA LYS A 2 -2.75 -3.72 -26.85
C LYS A 2 -3.43 -2.57 -26.13
N VAL A 3 -2.66 -1.77 -25.41
CA VAL A 3 -3.16 -0.60 -24.69
C VAL A 3 -2.28 0.61 -24.97
N VAL A 4 -2.88 1.78 -24.92
CA VAL A 4 -2.18 3.07 -24.92
C VAL A 4 -2.24 3.62 -23.49
N VAL A 5 -1.12 4.14 -23.03
CA VAL A 5 -1.00 4.78 -21.71
C VAL A 5 -1.02 6.30 -21.91
N GLY A 6 -1.98 6.98 -21.30
CA GLY A 6 -1.99 8.43 -21.15
C GLY A 6 -1.61 8.79 -19.72
N VAL A 7 -0.71 9.77 -19.55
CA VAL A 7 -0.30 10.28 -18.24
C VAL A 7 -0.53 11.78 -18.17
N ASP A 8 -1.21 12.23 -17.12
CA ASP A 8 -1.41 13.64 -16.78
C ASP A 8 -0.56 13.97 -15.55
N LEU A 9 0.37 14.91 -15.73
CA LEU A 9 1.31 15.37 -14.71
C LEU A 9 0.81 16.68 -14.10
N GLY A 10 0.01 16.58 -13.05
CA GLY A 10 -0.39 17.75 -12.29
C GLY A 10 0.62 18.11 -11.19
N SER A 11 0.56 19.33 -10.67
CA SER A 11 1.42 19.80 -9.58
C SER A 11 1.21 19.04 -8.25
N THR A 12 0.00 18.58 -8.01
CA THR A 12 -0.38 17.87 -6.78
C THR A 12 -0.51 16.37 -7.00
N THR A 13 -1.14 15.97 -8.11
CA THR A 13 -1.40 14.56 -8.42
C THR A 13 -1.01 14.23 -9.85
N THR A 14 -0.42 13.06 -10.04
CA THR A 14 -0.18 12.43 -11.33
C THR A 14 -1.22 11.34 -11.55
N LYS A 15 -1.81 11.32 -12.74
CA LYS A 15 -2.84 10.36 -13.14
C LYS A 15 -2.38 9.59 -14.37
N ALA A 16 -2.71 8.31 -14.42
CA ALA A 16 -2.51 7.48 -15.60
C ALA A 16 -3.81 6.80 -16.01
N VAL A 17 -4.03 6.66 -17.31
CA VAL A 17 -5.15 5.91 -17.89
C VAL A 17 -4.62 4.93 -18.93
N LEU A 18 -5.21 3.73 -18.93
CA LEU A 18 -4.98 2.71 -19.96
C LEU A 18 -6.21 2.59 -20.82
N VAL A 19 -6.02 2.73 -22.14
CA VAL A 19 -7.09 2.68 -23.14
C VAL A 19 -6.82 1.51 -24.08
N ASP A 20 -7.81 0.65 -24.30
CA ASP A 20 -7.73 -0.49 -25.22
C ASP A 20 -7.94 -0.09 -26.70
N GLU A 21 -7.82 -1.06 -27.61
CA GLU A 21 -8.00 -0.89 -29.06
C GLU A 21 -9.42 -0.43 -29.44
N GLN A 22 -10.41 -0.65 -28.55
CA GLN A 22 -11.79 -0.19 -28.70
C GLN A 22 -12.04 1.17 -28.05
N ARG A 23 -10.98 1.89 -27.66
CA ARG A 23 -11.04 3.20 -26.98
C ARG A 23 -11.76 3.17 -25.63
N ARG A 24 -11.81 2.03 -24.95
CA ARG A 24 -12.37 1.89 -23.59
C ARG A 24 -11.27 2.08 -22.58
N ILE A 25 -11.56 2.78 -21.50
CA ILE A 25 -10.66 2.85 -20.36
C ILE A 25 -10.70 1.49 -19.65
N VAL A 26 -9.56 0.83 -19.52
CA VAL A 26 -9.41 -0.48 -18.88
C VAL A 26 -8.65 -0.42 -17.56
N GLY A 27 -7.99 0.70 -17.26
CA GLY A 27 -7.32 0.92 -15.99
C GLY A 27 -7.09 2.39 -15.75
N LYS A 28 -7.10 2.78 -14.45
CA LYS A 28 -6.77 4.12 -13.97
C LYS A 28 -5.84 4.00 -12.78
N GLY A 29 -4.88 4.91 -12.68
CA GLY A 29 -4.01 5.05 -11.51
C GLY A 29 -3.85 6.51 -11.16
N ILE A 30 -3.66 6.80 -9.88
CA ILE A 30 -3.45 8.14 -9.36
C ILE A 30 -2.45 8.09 -8.21
N THR A 31 -1.51 9.03 -8.20
CA THR A 31 -0.57 9.20 -7.09
C THR A 31 -0.26 10.67 -6.86
N ASN A 32 0.35 10.99 -5.71
CA ASN A 32 0.85 12.32 -5.43
C ASN A 32 2.08 12.62 -6.32
N SER A 33 2.10 13.80 -6.97
CA SER A 33 3.16 14.15 -7.94
C SER A 33 4.52 14.32 -7.29
N ARG A 34 4.59 14.91 -6.10
CA ARG A 34 5.85 15.19 -5.38
C ARG A 34 6.94 15.85 -6.24
N SER A 35 8.16 15.94 -5.70
CA SER A 35 9.30 16.51 -6.41
C SER A 35 9.91 15.62 -7.49
N ASN A 36 9.52 14.34 -7.57
CA ASN A 36 10.03 13.40 -8.56
C ASN A 36 8.92 12.93 -9.49
N TYR A 37 8.75 13.63 -10.61
CA TYR A 37 7.73 13.34 -11.62
C TYR A 37 7.92 11.99 -12.32
N GLU A 38 9.16 11.53 -12.49
CA GLU A 38 9.45 10.25 -13.12
C GLU A 38 8.90 9.09 -12.27
N VAL A 39 9.16 9.14 -10.95
CA VAL A 39 8.63 8.17 -10.00
C VAL A 39 7.10 8.26 -9.94
N ALA A 40 6.52 9.45 -9.90
CA ALA A 40 5.07 9.64 -9.90
C ALA A 40 4.41 9.05 -11.15
N CYS A 41 4.99 9.27 -12.35
CA CYS A 41 4.53 8.65 -13.60
C CYS A 41 4.55 7.13 -13.53
N ALA A 42 5.65 6.57 -13.02
CA ALA A 42 5.81 5.13 -12.97
C ALA A 42 4.83 4.49 -11.96
N VAL A 43 4.64 5.11 -10.80
CA VAL A 43 3.66 4.63 -9.79
C VAL A 43 2.24 4.70 -10.35
N ALA A 44 1.82 5.85 -10.91
CA ALA A 44 0.50 5.98 -11.51
C ALA A 44 0.27 4.96 -12.64
N ARG A 45 1.29 4.70 -13.46
CA ARG A 45 1.23 3.67 -14.51
C ARG A 45 1.07 2.26 -13.95
N GLU A 46 1.82 1.89 -12.91
CA GLU A 46 1.71 0.56 -12.30
C GLU A 46 0.34 0.36 -11.62
N GLU A 47 -0.20 1.39 -10.98
CA GLU A 47 -1.57 1.34 -10.46
C GLU A 47 -2.61 1.16 -11.58
N ALA A 48 -2.47 1.91 -12.69
CA ALA A 48 -3.35 1.75 -13.83
C ALA A 48 -3.26 0.34 -14.45
N LEU A 49 -2.06 -0.26 -14.51
CA LEU A 49 -1.85 -1.64 -14.96
C LEU A 49 -2.50 -2.64 -14.00
N THR A 50 -2.39 -2.42 -12.70
CA THR A 50 -3.05 -3.25 -11.68
C THR A 50 -4.57 -3.19 -11.83
N ALA A 51 -5.13 -1.98 -11.96
CA ALA A 51 -6.57 -1.79 -12.22
C ALA A 51 -7.02 -2.48 -13.51
N ALA A 52 -6.22 -2.40 -14.58
CA ALA A 52 -6.54 -3.09 -15.84
C ALA A 52 -6.55 -4.62 -15.70
N ARG A 53 -5.65 -5.19 -14.89
CA ARG A 53 -5.63 -6.63 -14.60
C ARG A 53 -6.89 -7.06 -13.84
N PHE A 54 -7.37 -6.27 -12.89
CA PHE A 54 -8.64 -6.51 -12.21
C PHE A 54 -9.84 -6.38 -13.15
N THR A 55 -9.89 -5.35 -14.01
CA THR A 55 -10.92 -5.23 -15.04
C THR A 55 -10.96 -6.46 -15.97
N MET A 56 -9.81 -7.04 -16.30
CA MET A 56 -9.76 -8.28 -17.10
C MET A 56 -10.25 -9.48 -16.32
N LEU A 57 -9.92 -9.58 -15.04
CA LEU A 57 -10.39 -10.63 -14.15
C LEU A 57 -11.91 -10.57 -13.99
N GLU A 58 -12.47 -9.39 -13.73
CA GLU A 58 -13.91 -9.12 -13.66
C GLU A 58 -14.63 -9.61 -14.92
N ARG A 59 -14.15 -9.19 -16.11
CA ARG A 59 -14.72 -9.63 -17.38
C ARG A 59 -14.67 -11.15 -17.59
N GLU A 60 -13.65 -11.82 -17.08
CA GLU A 60 -13.55 -13.28 -17.15
C GLU A 60 -14.51 -13.95 -16.14
N LEU A 61 -14.66 -13.39 -14.95
CA LEU A 61 -15.62 -13.85 -13.97
C LEU A 61 -17.06 -13.67 -14.48
N ASP A 62 -17.38 -12.53 -15.09
CA ASP A 62 -18.71 -12.27 -15.68
C ASP A 62 -19.04 -13.26 -16.80
N ARG A 63 -18.06 -13.60 -17.65
CA ARG A 63 -18.26 -14.63 -18.68
C ARG A 63 -18.56 -16.02 -18.09
N ARG A 64 -18.07 -16.30 -16.90
CA ARG A 64 -18.30 -17.55 -16.17
C ARG A 64 -19.43 -17.44 -15.16
N ALA A 65 -20.02 -16.27 -14.96
CA ALA A 65 -21.01 -15.98 -13.91
C ALA A 65 -22.27 -16.85 -14.04
N ALA A 66 -22.64 -17.26 -15.25
CA ALA A 66 -23.73 -18.23 -15.46
C ALA A 66 -23.50 -19.56 -14.70
N ALA A 67 -22.22 -19.92 -14.42
CA ALA A 67 -21.83 -21.10 -13.66
C ALA A 67 -21.55 -20.80 -12.18
N LEU A 68 -21.22 -19.55 -11.83
CA LEU A 68 -20.75 -19.15 -10.49
C LEU A 68 -21.84 -18.42 -9.64
N GLY A 69 -22.92 -17.93 -10.28
CA GLY A 69 -24.04 -17.24 -9.60
C GLY A 69 -23.67 -15.84 -9.07
N LYS A 70 -24.55 -15.26 -8.26
CA LYS A 70 -24.39 -13.89 -7.69
C LYS A 70 -23.14 -13.69 -6.82
N SER A 71 -22.48 -14.75 -6.40
CA SER A 71 -21.27 -14.70 -5.56
C SER A 71 -20.01 -14.19 -6.28
N ALA A 72 -20.04 -14.05 -7.62
CA ALA A 72 -18.87 -13.64 -8.40
C ALA A 72 -18.44 -12.19 -8.10
N GLN A 73 -19.39 -11.24 -8.01
CA GLN A 73 -19.08 -9.83 -7.71
C GLN A 73 -18.59 -9.62 -6.28
N GLU A 74 -19.21 -10.32 -5.31
CA GLU A 74 -18.77 -10.27 -3.90
C GLU A 74 -17.38 -10.86 -3.76
N SER A 75 -17.09 -11.96 -4.44
CA SER A 75 -15.77 -12.60 -4.45
C SER A 75 -14.70 -11.73 -5.13
N GLU A 76 -15.05 -11.02 -6.19
CA GLU A 76 -14.15 -10.09 -6.88
C GLU A 76 -13.79 -8.90 -5.98
N HIS A 77 -14.79 -8.29 -5.35
CA HIS A 77 -14.57 -7.19 -4.41
C HIS A 77 -13.69 -7.64 -3.23
N ALA A 78 -14.01 -8.79 -2.62
CA ALA A 78 -13.22 -9.34 -1.54
C ALA A 78 -11.76 -9.64 -1.96
N LEU A 79 -11.57 -10.17 -3.18
CA LEU A 79 -10.24 -10.43 -3.72
C LEU A 79 -9.45 -9.13 -3.97
N HIS A 80 -10.13 -8.07 -4.43
CA HIS A 80 -9.51 -6.77 -4.63
C HIS A 80 -9.06 -6.15 -3.29
N GLU A 81 -9.90 -6.18 -2.26
CA GLU A 81 -9.53 -5.66 -0.93
C GLU A 81 -8.45 -6.53 -0.28
N ALA A 82 -8.50 -7.85 -0.41
CA ALA A 82 -7.43 -8.74 0.05
C ALA A 82 -6.11 -8.49 -0.68
N TYR A 83 -6.13 -8.20 -1.99
CA TYR A 83 -4.94 -7.81 -2.75
C TYR A 83 -4.35 -6.49 -2.23
N ARG A 84 -5.18 -5.51 -1.92
CA ARG A 84 -4.74 -4.22 -1.35
C ARG A 84 -4.12 -4.41 0.03
N LEU A 85 -4.72 -5.25 0.86
CA LEU A 85 -4.17 -5.61 2.17
C LEU A 85 -2.79 -6.28 2.05
N GLU A 86 -2.65 -7.26 1.16
CA GLU A 86 -1.35 -7.92 0.93
C GLU A 86 -0.29 -6.94 0.38
N THR A 87 -0.70 -6.02 -0.50
CA THR A 87 0.17 -4.94 -0.99
C THR A 87 0.61 -4.02 0.15
N TYR A 88 -0.30 -3.68 1.05
CA TYR A 88 0.00 -2.86 2.23
C TYR A 88 0.99 -3.56 3.17
N PHE A 89 0.85 -4.86 3.38
CA PHE A 89 1.83 -5.64 4.16
C PHE A 89 3.22 -5.62 3.54
N ASP A 90 3.34 -5.80 2.23
CA ASP A 90 4.63 -5.68 1.55
C ASP A 90 5.24 -4.29 1.76
N GLN A 91 4.42 -3.23 1.66
CA GLN A 91 4.87 -1.85 1.89
C GLN A 91 5.29 -1.59 3.36
N LEU A 92 4.63 -2.20 4.34
CA LEU A 92 5.05 -2.12 5.74
C LEU A 92 6.39 -2.84 5.99
N VAL A 93 6.66 -3.95 5.30
CA VAL A 93 7.97 -4.62 5.36
C VAL A 93 9.06 -3.69 4.82
N GLU A 94 8.83 -3.08 3.67
CA GLU A 94 9.75 -2.12 3.06
C GLU A 94 10.01 -0.91 3.96
N LEU A 95 8.95 -0.37 4.57
CA LEU A 95 9.04 0.74 5.51
C LEU A 95 9.87 0.36 6.74
N ASN A 96 9.64 -0.82 7.30
CA ASN A 96 10.43 -1.32 8.43
C ASN A 96 11.92 -1.46 8.09
N GLU A 97 12.24 -2.00 6.92
CA GLU A 97 13.62 -2.11 6.44
C GLU A 97 14.29 -0.73 6.28
N GLU A 98 13.55 0.26 5.76
CA GLU A 98 14.07 1.61 5.58
C GLU A 98 14.26 2.30 6.93
N MET A 99 13.33 2.15 7.88
CA MET A 99 13.49 2.66 9.25
C MET A 99 14.73 2.07 9.94
N GLU A 100 14.99 0.77 9.77
CA GLU A 100 16.19 0.13 10.28
C GLU A 100 17.49 0.69 9.65
N LYS A 101 17.45 1.14 8.38
CA LYS A 101 18.58 1.85 7.75
C LYS A 101 18.76 3.25 8.35
N VAL A 102 17.66 4.00 8.54
CA VAL A 102 17.69 5.32 9.18
C VAL A 102 18.30 5.24 10.58
N LEU A 103 18.01 4.19 11.36
CA LEU A 103 18.59 3.97 12.70
C LEU A 103 20.12 3.77 12.70
N LYS A 104 20.72 3.45 11.55
CA LYS A 104 22.18 3.34 11.42
C LYS A 104 22.86 4.70 11.22
N SER A 105 22.07 5.76 10.97
CA SER A 105 22.60 7.11 10.81
C SER A 105 23.13 7.69 12.14
N LEU A 106 24.08 8.62 12.07
CA LEU A 106 24.69 9.25 13.26
C LEU A 106 23.63 9.88 14.19
N SER A 107 22.54 10.38 13.64
CA SER A 107 21.47 11.03 14.41
C SER A 107 20.69 10.09 15.34
N PHE A 108 20.70 8.77 15.08
CA PHE A 108 19.90 7.78 15.80
C PHE A 108 20.70 6.64 16.42
N ILE A 109 22.00 6.58 16.17
CA ILE A 109 22.84 5.43 16.55
C ILE A 109 22.85 5.19 18.06
N SER A 110 22.79 6.24 18.89
CA SER A 110 22.71 6.15 20.33
C SER A 110 21.43 5.52 20.84
N ASP A 111 20.33 5.75 20.14
CA ASP A 111 18.98 5.32 20.55
C ASP A 111 18.56 3.99 19.92
N ARG A 112 19.37 3.49 18.97
CA ARG A 112 19.05 2.31 18.16
C ARG A 112 18.66 1.10 18.99
N LYS A 113 19.32 0.89 20.13
CA LYS A 113 19.06 -0.27 21.02
C LYS A 113 17.61 -0.28 21.51
N ASN A 114 17.03 0.88 21.80
CA ASN A 114 15.66 1.02 22.28
C ASN A 114 14.67 1.22 21.13
N LEU A 115 15.05 1.96 20.08
CA LEU A 115 14.16 2.27 18.97
C LEU A 115 13.91 1.08 18.05
N SER A 116 14.92 0.22 17.77
CA SER A 116 14.74 -0.90 16.84
C SER A 116 13.67 -1.91 17.30
N PRO A 117 13.63 -2.40 18.56
CA PRO A 117 12.52 -3.22 19.01
C PRO A 117 11.18 -2.46 18.99
N ALA A 118 11.16 -1.19 19.42
CA ALA A 118 9.94 -0.38 19.46
C ALA A 118 9.34 -0.17 18.06
N ILE A 119 10.17 0.06 17.03
CA ILE A 119 9.72 0.15 15.63
C ILE A 119 9.07 -1.16 15.16
N ARG A 120 9.65 -2.31 15.52
CA ARG A 120 9.05 -3.61 15.20
C ARG A 120 7.69 -3.77 15.86
N ASP A 121 7.56 -3.41 17.13
CA ASP A 121 6.29 -3.47 17.86
C ASP A 121 5.24 -2.55 17.22
N VAL A 122 5.64 -1.34 16.77
CA VAL A 122 4.78 -0.41 16.03
C VAL A 122 4.31 -1.06 14.73
N VAL A 123 5.23 -1.61 13.92
CA VAL A 123 4.89 -2.22 12.63
C VAL A 123 4.00 -3.46 12.80
N GLU A 124 4.23 -4.28 13.81
CA GLU A 124 3.37 -5.43 14.11
C GLU A 124 1.97 -4.99 14.57
N SER A 125 1.86 -3.91 15.37
CA SER A 125 0.56 -3.31 15.70
C SER A 125 -0.18 -2.83 14.45
N MET A 126 0.52 -2.14 13.53
CA MET A 126 -0.05 -1.71 12.26
C MET A 126 -0.55 -2.89 11.40
N LYS A 127 0.23 -3.98 11.34
CA LYS A 127 -0.20 -5.20 10.62
C LYS A 127 -1.43 -5.83 11.26
N ALA A 128 -1.50 -5.87 12.58
CA ALA A 128 -2.65 -6.42 13.31
C ALA A 128 -3.94 -5.62 13.07
N GLU A 129 -3.82 -4.28 12.94
CA GLU A 129 -4.96 -3.38 12.69
C GLU A 129 -5.35 -3.30 11.20
N ALA A 130 -4.44 -3.65 10.28
CA ALA A 130 -4.63 -3.50 8.83
C ALA A 130 -5.86 -4.22 8.26
N PRO A 131 -6.26 -5.44 8.69
CA PRO A 131 -7.48 -6.07 8.17
C PRO A 131 -8.73 -5.21 8.34
N GLY A 132 -8.82 -4.41 9.41
CA GLY A 132 -9.92 -3.48 9.63
C GLY A 132 -9.94 -2.29 8.63
N LEU A 133 -8.80 -1.97 8.01
CA LEU A 133 -8.72 -0.93 6.99
C LEU A 133 -9.17 -1.39 5.60
N PHE A 134 -9.10 -2.69 5.33
CA PHE A 134 -9.37 -3.31 4.03
C PHE A 134 -10.50 -4.35 4.08
N GLY A 135 -11.15 -4.53 5.22
CA GLY A 135 -12.35 -5.37 5.34
C GLY A 135 -13.61 -4.58 4.97
N GLY A 136 -14.63 -5.21 4.45
CA GLY A 136 -15.87 -4.72 3.84
C GLY A 136 -16.43 -3.32 4.16
N ASP A 137 -16.15 -2.75 5.34
CA ASP A 137 -16.43 -1.35 5.66
C ASP A 137 -15.14 -0.52 5.55
N THR A 138 -14.96 0.13 4.39
CA THR A 138 -13.81 1.01 4.14
C THR A 138 -14.01 2.44 4.66
N SER A 139 -15.08 2.70 5.43
CA SER A 139 -15.43 4.04 5.94
C SER A 139 -14.35 4.64 6.85
N ALA A 140 -13.57 3.79 7.53
CA ALA A 140 -12.45 4.22 8.36
C ALA A 140 -11.22 4.65 7.54
N ARG A 141 -11.14 4.25 6.27
CA ARG A 141 -10.00 4.56 5.40
C ARG A 141 -10.19 5.94 4.76
N ARG A 142 -9.40 6.92 5.21
CA ARG A 142 -9.47 8.32 4.74
C ARG A 142 -8.78 8.55 3.41
N SER A 143 -7.86 7.67 3.01
CA SER A 143 -7.06 7.76 1.79
C SER A 143 -6.67 6.37 1.31
N ASP A 144 -6.47 6.23 0.01
CA ASP A 144 -5.91 5.02 -0.60
C ASP A 144 -4.39 5.09 -0.79
N PHE A 145 -3.78 6.22 -0.48
CA PHE A 145 -2.33 6.39 -0.60
C PHE A 145 -1.60 5.75 0.59
N PHE A 146 -0.59 4.96 0.28
CA PHE A 146 0.20 4.26 1.30
C PHE A 146 0.72 5.19 2.41
N ARG A 147 1.25 6.34 2.04
CA ARG A 147 1.77 7.32 3.03
C ARG A 147 0.72 7.72 4.05
N ASP A 148 -0.47 8.05 3.58
CA ASP A 148 -1.53 8.56 4.47
C ASP A 148 -2.01 7.46 5.40
N LEU A 149 -2.18 6.24 4.87
CA LEU A 149 -2.53 5.05 5.67
C LEU A 149 -1.43 4.72 6.67
N ALA A 150 -0.17 4.68 6.21
CA ALA A 150 0.98 4.36 7.06
C ALA A 150 1.21 5.43 8.13
N ALA A 151 1.08 6.72 7.80
CA ALA A 151 1.25 7.80 8.77
C ALA A 151 0.21 7.72 9.88
N ALA A 152 -1.07 7.57 9.54
CA ALA A 152 -2.13 7.48 10.54
C ALA A 152 -1.94 6.27 11.46
N GLY A 153 -1.66 5.08 10.91
CA GLY A 153 -1.42 3.86 11.67
C GLY A 153 -0.15 3.95 12.53
N TYR A 154 0.95 4.46 11.95
CA TYR A 154 2.21 4.60 12.66
C TYR A 154 2.12 5.54 13.85
N MET A 155 1.54 6.74 13.68
CA MET A 155 1.42 7.72 14.77
C MET A 155 0.61 7.15 15.94
N SER A 156 -0.52 6.48 15.65
CA SER A 156 -1.34 5.83 16.68
C SER A 156 -0.59 4.71 17.41
N ALA A 157 0.09 3.83 16.68
CA ALA A 157 0.83 2.72 17.26
C ALA A 157 2.08 3.20 18.03
N ALA A 158 2.81 4.19 17.50
CA ALA A 158 3.99 4.76 18.15
C ALA A 158 3.66 5.44 19.48
N GLU A 159 2.51 6.12 19.58
CA GLU A 159 2.03 6.71 20.83
C GLU A 159 1.80 5.62 21.89
N LYS A 160 1.12 4.52 21.53
CA LYS A 160 0.87 3.38 22.42
C LYS A 160 2.18 2.73 22.90
N VAL A 161 3.13 2.49 21.97
CA VAL A 161 4.43 1.88 22.27
C VAL A 161 5.28 2.80 23.16
N ALA A 162 5.34 4.09 22.85
CA ALA A 162 6.08 5.07 23.67
C ALA A 162 5.51 5.15 25.09
N ALA A 163 4.19 5.23 25.25
CA ALA A 163 3.52 5.25 26.55
C ALA A 163 3.82 3.97 27.36
N ALA A 164 3.78 2.79 26.73
CA ALA A 164 4.06 1.51 27.36
C ALA A 164 5.52 1.36 27.79
N SER A 165 6.45 2.06 27.15
CA SER A 165 7.91 1.97 27.40
C SER A 165 8.37 2.59 28.73
N LYS A 166 7.48 3.27 29.47
CA LYS A 166 7.80 3.98 30.73
C LYS A 166 9.00 4.95 30.61
N GLY A 167 9.08 5.63 29.45
CA GLY A 167 10.12 6.62 29.17
C GLY A 167 11.41 6.07 28.52
N ALA A 168 11.50 4.77 28.26
CA ALA A 168 12.65 4.17 27.57
C ALA A 168 12.66 4.50 26.07
N VAL A 169 11.51 4.84 25.50
CA VAL A 169 11.35 5.18 24.08
C VAL A 169 10.66 6.54 23.97
N ASN A 170 11.29 7.47 23.24
CA ASN A 170 10.74 8.80 22.99
C ASN A 170 9.90 8.77 21.72
N TYR A 171 8.65 9.27 21.81
CA TYR A 171 7.71 9.35 20.68
C TYR A 171 8.25 10.17 19.50
N GLU A 172 8.85 11.36 19.79
CA GLU A 172 9.41 12.23 18.74
C GLU A 172 10.57 11.56 18.00
N ARG A 173 11.32 10.68 18.69
CA ARG A 173 12.38 9.91 18.03
C ARG A 173 11.81 8.84 17.11
N LEU A 174 10.74 8.15 17.50
CA LEU A 174 10.03 7.20 16.64
C LEU A 174 9.48 7.88 15.39
N THR A 175 8.76 8.99 15.58
CA THR A 175 8.18 9.74 14.44
C THR A 175 9.26 10.33 13.53
N GLY A 176 10.36 10.82 14.07
CA GLY A 176 11.49 11.30 13.28
C GLY A 176 12.20 10.23 12.44
N VAL A 177 12.20 8.96 12.87
CA VAL A 177 12.66 7.83 12.05
C VAL A 177 11.66 7.55 10.92
N PHE A 178 10.38 7.52 11.22
CA PHE A 178 9.33 7.31 10.23
C PHE A 178 9.34 8.39 9.14
N ASP A 179 9.39 9.67 9.50
CA ASP A 179 9.36 10.80 8.56
C ASP A 179 10.50 10.74 7.53
N ARG A 180 11.67 10.24 7.94
CA ARG A 180 12.79 10.03 7.02
C ARG A 180 12.59 8.81 6.15
N ALA A 181 12.18 7.70 6.74
CA ALA A 181 12.03 6.44 6.02
C ALA A 181 10.89 6.48 4.99
N ILE A 182 9.75 7.10 5.31
CA ILE A 182 8.59 7.13 4.42
C ILE A 182 8.89 7.85 3.11
N LEU A 183 9.71 8.90 3.13
CA LEU A 183 10.12 9.61 1.92
C LEU A 183 10.92 8.72 0.97
N ASP A 184 11.81 7.89 1.52
CA ASP A 184 12.63 6.98 0.71
C ASP A 184 11.80 5.84 0.13
N VAL A 185 10.85 5.30 0.91
CA VAL A 185 9.91 4.26 0.42
C VAL A 185 9.04 4.79 -0.73
N GLU A 186 8.55 6.02 -0.60
CA GLU A 186 7.69 6.64 -1.60
C GLU A 186 8.39 7.02 -2.90
N THR A 187 9.68 7.34 -2.84
CA THR A 187 10.47 7.72 -4.02
C THR A 187 11.08 6.52 -4.74
N ARG A 188 10.96 5.33 -4.15
CA ARG A 188 11.52 4.11 -4.74
C ARG A 188 10.53 3.48 -5.69
N LEU A 189 10.95 3.32 -6.95
CA LEU A 189 10.25 2.50 -7.92
C LEU A 189 10.35 1.02 -7.50
N GLN A 190 9.22 0.44 -7.12
CA GLN A 190 9.15 -0.99 -6.84
C GLN A 190 8.20 -1.67 -7.82
N THR A 191 8.73 -2.58 -8.61
CA THR A 191 7.94 -3.49 -9.42
C THR A 191 7.44 -4.62 -8.53
N ARG A 192 6.13 -4.63 -8.22
CA ARG A 192 5.51 -5.72 -7.45
C ARG A 192 5.01 -6.82 -8.38
N ASP A 193 5.27 -8.07 -7.99
CA ASP A 193 4.71 -9.23 -8.71
C ASP A 193 3.21 -9.34 -8.40
N PHE A 194 2.38 -8.82 -9.32
CA PHE A 194 0.93 -8.90 -9.23
C PHE A 194 0.43 -10.33 -8.98
N GLY A 195 1.00 -11.31 -9.69
CA GLY A 195 0.57 -12.70 -9.57
C GLY A 195 0.90 -13.31 -8.21
N ALA A 196 2.05 -12.96 -7.63
CA ALA A 196 2.42 -13.41 -6.29
C ALA A 196 1.50 -12.83 -5.22
N ILE A 197 1.22 -11.53 -5.29
CA ILE A 197 0.32 -10.84 -4.36
C ILE A 197 -1.11 -11.40 -4.51
N LEU A 198 -1.60 -11.56 -5.73
CA LEU A 198 -2.94 -12.11 -6.00
C LEU A 198 -3.11 -13.52 -5.42
N ARG A 199 -2.07 -14.38 -5.54
CA ARG A 199 -2.10 -15.72 -4.93
C ARG A 199 -2.17 -15.67 -3.41
N ARG A 200 -1.47 -14.75 -2.76
CA ARG A 200 -1.56 -14.56 -1.29
C ARG A 200 -2.95 -14.07 -0.89
N ALA A 201 -3.48 -13.08 -1.61
CA ALA A 201 -4.83 -12.58 -1.40
C ALA A 201 -5.90 -13.68 -1.54
N ALA A 202 -5.82 -14.50 -2.59
CA ALA A 202 -6.74 -15.61 -2.79
C ALA A 202 -6.65 -16.66 -1.65
N ARG A 203 -5.43 -16.99 -1.21
CA ARG A 203 -5.23 -17.92 -0.07
C ARG A 203 -5.86 -17.40 1.22
N ARG A 204 -5.74 -16.09 1.49
CA ARG A 204 -6.35 -15.46 2.66
C ARG A 204 -7.86 -15.67 2.68
N LEU A 205 -8.53 -15.47 1.55
CA LEU A 205 -9.99 -15.65 1.43
C LEU A 205 -10.48 -17.10 1.50
N THR A 206 -9.56 -18.06 1.35
CA THR A 206 -9.91 -19.49 1.41
C THR A 206 -9.48 -20.16 2.71
N ALA A 207 -8.83 -19.44 3.61
CA ALA A 207 -8.34 -19.94 4.90
C ALA A 207 -9.34 -19.70 6.06
N ASP A 208 -10.36 -18.88 5.82
CA ASP A 208 -11.51 -18.61 6.69
C ASP A 208 -12.69 -19.52 6.26
#